data_cbee288b02a36ee4a6659991832e2b6f
#
_entry.id   cbee288b02a36ee4a6659991832e2b6f
#
_cell.length_a   1.000
_cell.length_b   1.000
_cell.length_c   1.000
_cell.angle_alpha   90.00
_cell.angle_beta   90.00
_cell.angle_gamma   90.00
#
_symmetry.space_group_name_H-M   'P 1'
#
loop_
_entity.id
_entity.type
_entity.pdbx_description
1 polymer ?
#
loop_
_entity_poly.entity_id
_entity_poly.type
_entity_poly.pdbx_seq_one_letter_code
_entity_poly.pdbx_strand_id
1 'polypeptide(L)'
;MRSKYLTRNLIILVLLVLFVSIVCIINNHVKAAYPDVDSATYVIDHLVHQSDNVDFHQEDTIVYRDDHTQADLFPEDYYALLINESDQTVLAAKNVHQRMYPASMTKMMTAIVVADAIEAGTISLDDMVEITQNYDLTAEDVAPSQLHRGYTISVKDLLYGLMLESNNYYALYLAEYVGGDIQSFCDRMNQKALELGATNTHFMNPHGLDDPNHYSTAYDMYLIVKEVHNHQILRDIDGFDTYTYTFYDSNGAAIDTESTATNLFVTGEVSLPATFHLESWKTGTTEGAGNCLAMYLTKDGKDYVVVASSGNSKADLYNSIIRLLCLTD
;
A
#
# COMPACT_ATOMS: atom_id res chain seq x y z
N MET A 1 17.27 48.71 48.47
CA MET A 1 16.22 48.24 47.54
C MET A 1 16.55 48.44 46.05
N ARG A 2 17.05 49.56 45.59
CA ARG A 2 17.39 49.82 44.16
C ARG A 2 18.39 48.83 43.52
N SER A 3 19.36 48.28 44.25
CA SER A 3 20.36 47.36 43.70
C SER A 3 19.78 45.99 43.28
N LYS A 4 18.85 45.42 44.03
CA LYS A 4 18.21 44.12 43.73
C LYS A 4 17.31 44.15 42.48
N TYR A 5 16.71 45.28 42.21
CA TYR A 5 15.89 45.46 40.97
C TYR A 5 16.76 45.60 39.71
N LEU A 6 17.90 46.27 39.85
CA LEU A 6 18.85 46.40 38.72
C LEU A 6 19.43 45.04 38.32
N THR A 7 19.81 44.21 39.29
CA THR A 7 20.36 42.88 39.01
C THR A 7 19.29 41.93 38.41
N ARG A 8 18.05 42.01 38.91
CA ARG A 8 16.95 41.22 38.36
C ARG A 8 16.61 41.60 36.90
N ASN A 9 16.56 42.88 36.64
CA ASN A 9 16.28 43.37 35.28
C ASN A 9 17.42 43.03 34.29
N LEU A 10 18.68 43.08 34.78
CA LEU A 10 19.84 42.66 33.98
C LEU A 10 19.82 41.17 33.66
N ILE A 11 19.44 40.33 34.63
CA ILE A 11 19.26 38.86 34.42
C ILE A 11 18.18 38.58 33.40
N ILE A 12 17.04 39.26 33.50
CA ILE A 12 15.92 39.12 32.56
C ILE A 12 16.36 39.54 31.14
N LEU A 13 17.09 40.67 31.02
CA LEU A 13 17.62 41.11 29.73
C LEU A 13 18.58 40.11 29.11
N VAL A 14 19.49 39.54 29.91
CA VAL A 14 20.45 38.52 29.46
C VAL A 14 19.73 37.24 29.00
N LEU A 15 18.71 36.80 29.75
CA LEU A 15 17.88 35.64 29.36
C LEU A 15 17.11 35.90 28.07
N LEU A 16 16.60 37.12 27.88
CA LEU A 16 15.89 37.52 26.66
C LEU A 16 16.83 37.54 25.44
N VAL A 17 18.04 38.07 25.60
CA VAL A 17 19.08 38.07 24.55
C VAL A 17 19.50 36.65 24.21
N LEU A 18 19.69 35.77 25.19
CA LEU A 18 19.98 34.35 24.99
C LEU A 18 18.88 33.64 24.26
N PHE A 19 17.62 33.89 24.67
CA PHE A 19 16.44 33.31 23.98
C PHE A 19 16.35 33.73 22.52
N VAL A 20 16.50 35.04 22.24
CA VAL A 20 16.51 35.55 20.86
C VAL A 20 17.67 34.97 20.05
N SER A 21 18.86 34.84 20.66
CA SER A 21 20.02 34.21 20.00
C SER A 21 19.79 32.75 19.68
N ILE A 22 19.16 31.98 20.61
CA ILE A 22 18.80 30.57 20.36
C ILE A 22 17.75 30.46 19.26
N VAL A 23 16.75 31.31 19.25
CA VAL A 23 15.72 31.36 18.19
C VAL A 23 16.35 31.71 16.85
N CYS A 24 17.29 32.67 16.80
CA CYS A 24 18.04 33.01 15.58
C CYS A 24 18.93 31.86 15.09
N ILE A 25 19.58 31.12 16.01
CA ILE A 25 20.42 29.95 15.67
C ILE A 25 19.54 28.84 15.13
N ILE A 26 18.41 28.54 15.80
CA ILE A 26 17.44 27.54 15.33
C ILE A 26 16.88 27.94 13.95
N ASN A 27 16.51 29.21 13.77
CA ASN A 27 15.96 29.68 12.50
C ASN A 27 17.01 29.64 11.38
N ASN A 28 18.31 29.94 11.68
CA ASN A 28 19.39 29.80 10.71
C ASN A 28 19.73 28.34 10.42
N HIS A 29 19.64 27.44 11.40
CA HIS A 29 19.80 26.01 11.16
C HIS A 29 18.61 25.43 10.37
N VAL A 30 17.40 25.86 10.66
CA VAL A 30 16.22 25.50 9.87
C VAL A 30 16.33 26.05 8.46
N LYS A 31 16.77 27.31 8.27
CA LYS A 31 17.02 27.90 6.94
C LYS A 31 18.20 27.25 6.18
N ALA A 32 19.19 26.70 6.88
CA ALA A 32 20.29 25.95 6.26
C ALA A 32 19.90 24.51 5.90
N ALA A 33 18.98 23.92 6.67
CA ALA A 33 18.42 22.59 6.38
C ALA A 33 17.27 22.66 5.35
N TYR A 34 16.56 23.80 5.32
CA TYR A 34 15.46 24.08 4.39
C TYR A 34 15.69 25.48 3.82
N PRO A 35 16.41 25.61 2.68
CA PRO A 35 16.53 26.89 1.99
C PRO A 35 15.15 27.49 1.81
N ASP A 36 15.00 28.80 1.99
CA ASP A 36 13.74 29.54 2.04
C ASP A 36 12.70 28.95 1.07
N VAL A 37 11.83 28.13 1.66
CA VAL A 37 10.62 27.69 0.98
C VAL A 37 9.68 28.88 1.01
N ASP A 38 10.03 29.93 0.29
CA ASP A 38 9.03 30.93 -0.05
C ASP A 38 8.18 30.26 -1.09
N SER A 39 7.18 29.55 -0.53
CA SER A 39 6.03 29.10 -1.26
C SER A 39 6.12 27.72 -1.96
N ALA A 40 4.94 27.22 -2.20
CA ALA A 40 4.59 26.18 -3.14
C ALA A 40 5.39 26.21 -4.47
N THR A 41 5.89 27.36 -4.88
CA THR A 41 6.73 27.56 -6.07
C THR A 41 8.09 26.87 -5.97
N TYR A 42 8.76 26.85 -4.80
CA TYR A 42 10.04 26.14 -4.63
C TYR A 42 9.84 24.62 -4.60
N VAL A 43 8.77 24.17 -3.96
CA VAL A 43 8.41 22.73 -3.95
C VAL A 43 8.02 22.29 -5.36
N ILE A 44 7.24 23.09 -6.07
CA ILE A 44 6.86 22.85 -7.46
C ILE A 44 8.08 22.93 -8.39
N ASP A 45 8.95 23.96 -8.23
CA ASP A 45 10.17 24.12 -9.06
C ASP A 45 11.21 23.04 -8.80
N HIS A 46 11.35 22.56 -7.53
CA HIS A 46 12.25 21.41 -7.21
C HIS A 46 11.63 20.07 -7.63
N LEU A 47 10.33 19.90 -7.49
CA LEU A 47 9.63 18.72 -8.04
C LEU A 47 9.69 18.75 -9.57
N VAL A 48 9.53 19.90 -10.21
CA VAL A 48 9.59 20.06 -11.66
C VAL A 48 11.03 19.95 -12.19
N HIS A 49 12.08 20.36 -11.45
CA HIS A 49 13.48 20.28 -11.90
C HIS A 49 14.18 18.99 -11.46
N GLN A 50 13.71 18.26 -10.44
CA GLN A 50 14.09 16.86 -10.24
C GLN A 50 13.32 15.92 -11.19
N SER A 51 12.28 16.43 -11.86
CA SER A 51 11.42 15.69 -12.77
C SER A 51 11.94 15.59 -14.21
N ASP A 52 13.22 15.83 -14.47
CA ASP A 52 13.78 15.36 -15.75
C ASP A 52 13.70 13.82 -15.90
N ASN A 53 13.13 13.10 -14.91
CA ASN A 53 12.80 11.68 -14.93
C ASN A 53 11.64 11.26 -14.00
N VAL A 54 10.84 12.16 -13.46
CA VAL A 54 9.54 11.81 -12.91
C VAL A 54 8.53 12.13 -13.99
N ASP A 55 8.27 11.16 -14.84
CA ASP A 55 7.05 11.10 -15.60
C ASP A 55 5.92 11.11 -14.57
N PHE A 56 5.34 12.28 -14.28
CA PHE A 56 4.00 12.30 -13.74
C PHE A 56 3.19 11.56 -14.79
N HIS A 57 2.74 10.37 -14.45
CA HIS A 57 2.04 9.48 -15.36
C HIS A 57 0.90 10.27 -16.00
N GLN A 58 1.13 10.85 -17.19
CA GLN A 58 0.11 11.53 -17.98
C GLN A 58 -1.07 10.60 -18.31
N GLU A 59 -0.91 9.34 -17.94
CA GLU A 59 -1.82 8.23 -18.15
C GLU A 59 -2.74 7.94 -16.97
N ASP A 60 -2.54 8.59 -15.79
CA ASP A 60 -3.41 8.35 -14.64
C ASP A 60 -4.69 9.18 -14.71
N THR A 61 -5.82 8.52 -14.45
CA THR A 61 -7.11 9.21 -14.36
C THR A 61 -7.18 10.05 -13.11
N ILE A 62 -7.36 11.37 -13.26
CA ILE A 62 -7.47 12.31 -12.15
C ILE A 62 -8.89 12.24 -11.56
N VAL A 63 -8.98 11.95 -10.25
CA VAL A 63 -10.23 12.03 -9.50
C VAL A 63 -10.19 13.24 -8.58
N TYR A 64 -11.12 14.16 -8.74
CA TYR A 64 -11.18 15.36 -7.90
C TYR A 64 -11.68 15.02 -6.49
N ARG A 65 -11.26 15.82 -5.50
CA ARG A 65 -11.60 15.60 -4.08
C ARG A 65 -13.10 15.66 -3.79
N ASP A 66 -13.81 16.44 -4.55
CA ASP A 66 -15.25 16.68 -4.49
C ASP A 66 -16.02 15.87 -5.56
N ASP A 67 -15.38 14.88 -6.18
CA ASP A 67 -16.07 13.97 -7.08
C ASP A 67 -16.95 13.01 -6.28
N HIS A 68 -18.23 13.02 -6.57
CA HIS A 68 -19.28 12.21 -5.96
C HIS A 68 -20.09 11.45 -7.01
N THR A 69 -19.49 11.13 -8.15
CA THR A 69 -20.13 10.41 -9.23
C THR A 69 -20.72 9.10 -8.72
N GLN A 70 -22.04 8.91 -8.85
CA GLN A 70 -22.78 7.74 -8.38
C GLN A 70 -22.63 7.44 -6.86
N ALA A 71 -22.21 8.43 -6.04
CA ALA A 71 -21.96 8.25 -4.61
C ALA A 71 -23.20 7.77 -3.83
N ASP A 72 -24.40 8.13 -4.28
CA ASP A 72 -25.68 7.75 -3.64
C ASP A 72 -26.00 6.25 -3.76
N LEU A 73 -25.27 5.51 -4.60
CA LEU A 73 -25.39 4.07 -4.71
C LEU A 73 -24.84 3.31 -3.49
N PHE A 74 -24.06 3.98 -2.64
CA PHE A 74 -23.31 3.39 -1.54
C PHE A 74 -23.62 4.05 -0.21
N PRO A 75 -23.61 3.31 0.91
CA PRO A 75 -23.68 3.86 2.27
C PRO A 75 -22.60 4.94 2.54
N GLU A 76 -22.82 5.76 3.57
CA GLU A 76 -21.96 6.88 3.90
C GLU A 76 -20.51 6.47 4.28
N ASP A 77 -20.36 5.30 4.89
CA ASP A 77 -19.10 4.72 5.36
C ASP A 77 -18.36 3.88 4.32
N TYR A 78 -18.90 3.82 3.08
CA TYR A 78 -18.24 3.10 1.99
C TYR A 78 -17.15 3.95 1.32
N TYR A 79 -16.12 3.27 0.85
CA TYR A 79 -15.14 3.77 -0.09
C TYR A 79 -15.33 3.02 -1.40
N ALA A 80 -15.62 3.73 -2.48
CA ALA A 80 -15.88 3.11 -3.77
C ALA A 80 -15.30 3.97 -4.90
N LEU A 81 -14.57 3.33 -5.80
CA LEU A 81 -14.00 3.94 -7.00
C LEU A 81 -14.14 2.96 -8.15
N LEU A 82 -14.64 3.44 -9.28
CA LEU A 82 -14.59 2.75 -10.56
C LEU A 82 -14.10 3.73 -11.62
N ILE A 83 -13.01 3.36 -12.26
CA ILE A 83 -12.41 4.10 -13.37
C ILE A 83 -12.45 3.24 -14.63
N ASN A 84 -12.85 3.84 -15.76
CA ASN A 84 -12.50 3.35 -17.07
C ASN A 84 -11.14 3.96 -17.43
N GLU A 85 -10.08 3.17 -17.30
CA GLU A 85 -8.71 3.62 -17.46
C GLU A 85 -8.40 3.96 -18.92
N SER A 86 -8.95 3.18 -19.86
CA SER A 86 -8.75 3.41 -21.30
C SER A 86 -9.35 4.75 -21.78
N ASP A 87 -10.44 5.19 -21.19
CA ASP A 87 -11.12 6.45 -21.53
C ASP A 87 -10.80 7.57 -20.51
N GLN A 88 -10.01 7.29 -19.47
CA GLN A 88 -9.70 8.19 -18.35
C GLN A 88 -10.96 8.81 -17.72
N THR A 89 -11.98 7.98 -17.49
CA THR A 89 -13.29 8.42 -17.02
C THR A 89 -13.63 7.81 -15.67
N VAL A 90 -14.00 8.65 -14.71
CA VAL A 90 -14.52 8.24 -13.41
C VAL A 90 -16.00 7.86 -13.56
N LEU A 91 -16.32 6.59 -13.37
CA LEU A 91 -17.68 6.05 -13.45
C LEU A 91 -18.40 6.06 -12.11
N ALA A 92 -17.66 5.89 -11.01
CA ALA A 92 -18.16 6.05 -9.64
C ALA A 92 -17.07 6.53 -8.70
N ALA A 93 -17.42 7.42 -7.76
CA ALA A 93 -16.51 7.94 -6.75
C ALA A 93 -17.26 8.19 -5.43
N LYS A 94 -16.83 7.55 -4.34
CA LYS A 94 -17.33 7.76 -2.97
C LYS A 94 -16.16 7.74 -2.00
N ASN A 95 -15.99 8.81 -1.23
CA ASN A 95 -14.95 8.95 -0.20
C ASN A 95 -13.51 8.67 -0.69
N VAL A 96 -13.23 8.88 -2.00
CA VAL A 96 -12.03 8.39 -2.69
C VAL A 96 -10.71 8.92 -2.15
N HIS A 97 -10.71 10.11 -1.55
CA HIS A 97 -9.55 10.75 -0.93
C HIS A 97 -9.59 10.74 0.61
N GLN A 98 -10.58 10.11 1.21
CA GLN A 98 -10.59 9.94 2.67
C GLN A 98 -9.66 8.80 3.05
N ARG A 99 -8.92 8.98 4.16
CA ARG A 99 -8.05 7.95 4.70
C ARG A 99 -8.86 6.77 5.20
N MET A 100 -8.40 5.58 4.85
CA MET A 100 -8.93 4.31 5.30
C MET A 100 -7.78 3.38 5.71
N TYR A 101 -8.06 2.38 6.50
CA TYR A 101 -7.15 1.26 6.69
C TYR A 101 -7.15 0.40 5.43
N PRO A 102 -5.98 0.14 4.81
CA PRO A 102 -5.92 -0.64 3.56
C PRO A 102 -6.03 -2.15 3.80
N ALA A 103 -5.91 -2.61 5.05
CA ALA A 103 -5.81 -4.02 5.38
C ALA A 103 -4.77 -4.74 4.48
N SER A 104 -5.02 -5.97 4.11
CA SER A 104 -4.11 -6.75 3.25
C SER A 104 -3.99 -6.25 1.81
N MET A 105 -4.69 -5.19 1.38
CA MET A 105 -4.35 -4.51 0.13
C MET A 105 -2.93 -3.91 0.19
N THR A 106 -2.40 -3.64 1.39
CA THR A 106 -0.99 -3.31 1.66
C THR A 106 0.00 -4.24 0.96
N LYS A 107 -0.33 -5.54 0.85
CA LYS A 107 0.55 -6.55 0.26
C LYS A 107 0.81 -6.34 -1.23
N MET A 108 -0.04 -5.56 -1.91
CA MET A 108 0.25 -5.10 -3.27
C MET A 108 1.54 -4.29 -3.30
N MET A 109 1.69 -3.31 -2.39
CA MET A 109 2.94 -2.53 -2.32
C MET A 109 4.13 -3.38 -1.90
N THR A 110 3.94 -4.34 -0.99
CA THR A 110 4.99 -5.31 -0.64
C THR A 110 5.42 -6.11 -1.87
N ALA A 111 4.48 -6.61 -2.66
CA ALA A 111 4.76 -7.36 -3.88
C ALA A 111 5.45 -6.50 -4.95
N ILE A 112 5.05 -5.23 -5.12
CA ILE A 112 5.69 -4.26 -6.04
C ILE A 112 7.16 -4.06 -5.67
N VAL A 113 7.48 -3.79 -4.40
CA VAL A 113 8.87 -3.58 -3.97
C VAL A 113 9.72 -4.83 -4.18
N VAL A 114 9.14 -6.02 -4.01
CA VAL A 114 9.82 -7.29 -4.29
C VAL A 114 10.00 -7.49 -5.80
N ALA A 115 8.97 -7.19 -6.61
CA ALA A 115 9.03 -7.27 -8.07
C ALA A 115 10.07 -6.31 -8.64
N ASP A 116 10.13 -5.07 -8.16
CA ASP A 116 11.19 -4.10 -8.51
C ASP A 116 12.59 -4.67 -8.24
N ALA A 117 12.79 -5.32 -7.09
CA ALA A 117 14.08 -5.94 -6.73
C ALA A 117 14.45 -7.11 -7.66
N ILE A 118 13.45 -7.88 -8.10
CA ILE A 118 13.64 -8.96 -9.08
C ILE A 118 14.00 -8.39 -10.46
N GLU A 119 13.26 -7.39 -10.93
CA GLU A 119 13.49 -6.75 -12.22
C GLU A 119 14.83 -6.00 -12.27
N ALA A 120 15.27 -5.43 -11.15
CA ALA A 120 16.60 -4.84 -10.99
C ALA A 120 17.72 -5.90 -10.91
N GLY A 121 17.38 -7.19 -10.84
CA GLY A 121 18.36 -8.29 -10.73
C GLY A 121 19.11 -8.35 -9.39
N THR A 122 18.57 -7.72 -8.34
CA THR A 122 19.15 -7.76 -6.99
C THR A 122 18.78 -9.03 -6.23
N ILE A 123 17.65 -9.63 -6.57
CA ILE A 123 17.19 -10.94 -6.11
C ILE A 123 16.60 -11.71 -7.28
N SER A 124 16.38 -13.02 -7.09
CA SER A 124 15.74 -13.91 -8.06
C SER A 124 14.54 -14.62 -7.46
N LEU A 125 13.59 -15.01 -8.30
CA LEU A 125 12.46 -15.87 -7.92
C LEU A 125 12.90 -17.21 -7.31
N ASP A 126 14.03 -17.75 -7.78
CA ASP A 126 14.57 -19.03 -7.35
C ASP A 126 15.46 -18.92 -6.11
N ASP A 127 15.70 -17.69 -5.60
CA ASP A 127 16.47 -17.51 -4.37
C ASP A 127 15.75 -18.18 -3.20
N MET A 128 16.50 -18.93 -2.41
CA MET A 128 16.00 -19.61 -1.21
C MET A 128 16.18 -18.71 0.01
N VAL A 129 15.05 -18.26 0.56
CA VAL A 129 15.00 -17.43 1.77
C VAL A 129 15.05 -18.32 2.99
N GLU A 130 16.08 -18.17 3.84
CA GLU A 130 16.13 -18.78 5.16
C GLU A 130 15.33 -17.96 6.16
N ILE A 131 14.42 -18.59 6.90
CA ILE A 131 13.64 -17.96 7.96
C ILE A 131 14.55 -17.73 9.16
N THR A 132 14.89 -16.47 9.42
CA THR A 132 15.88 -16.07 10.45
C THR A 132 15.27 -16.02 11.84
N GLN A 133 13.96 -15.74 11.94
CA GLN A 133 13.25 -15.64 13.22
C GLN A 133 11.79 -16.08 13.09
N ASN A 134 11.18 -16.39 14.24
CA ASN A 134 9.75 -16.60 14.34
C ASN A 134 9.07 -15.27 14.70
N TYR A 135 8.10 -14.87 13.92
CA TYR A 135 7.20 -13.78 14.28
C TYR A 135 6.00 -14.32 15.06
N ASP A 136 5.44 -13.53 15.94
CA ASP A 136 4.21 -13.83 16.67
C ASP A 136 3.16 -12.76 16.36
N LEU A 137 2.23 -13.10 15.47
CA LEU A 137 1.09 -12.27 15.10
C LEU A 137 -0.23 -12.83 15.65
N THR A 138 -0.18 -13.82 16.55
CA THR A 138 -1.39 -14.49 17.06
C THR A 138 -2.28 -13.55 17.90
N ALA A 139 -1.70 -12.50 18.49
CA ALA A 139 -2.45 -11.45 19.19
C ALA A 139 -3.37 -10.62 18.25
N GLU A 140 -3.16 -10.72 16.94
CA GLU A 140 -3.95 -10.03 15.91
C GLU A 140 -4.99 -10.96 15.24
N ASP A 141 -5.38 -12.05 15.91
CA ASP A 141 -6.28 -13.08 15.36
C ASP A 141 -5.78 -13.73 14.06
N VAL A 142 -4.46 -13.77 13.87
CA VAL A 142 -3.79 -14.36 12.72
C VAL A 142 -3.41 -15.81 13.04
N ALA A 143 -3.70 -16.74 12.12
CA ALA A 143 -3.26 -18.13 12.26
C ALA A 143 -1.73 -18.20 12.35
N PRO A 144 -1.15 -19.09 13.20
CA PRO A 144 0.29 -19.24 13.31
C PRO A 144 0.97 -19.58 11.98
N SER A 145 2.20 -19.11 11.80
CA SER A 145 3.01 -19.46 10.62
C SER A 145 3.30 -20.97 10.58
N GLN A 146 3.26 -21.54 9.38
CA GLN A 146 3.78 -22.89 9.12
C GLN A 146 5.32 -22.89 8.99
N LEU A 147 5.91 -21.75 8.66
CA LEU A 147 7.37 -21.58 8.55
C LEU A 147 7.97 -21.21 9.91
N HIS A 148 9.04 -21.89 10.25
CA HIS A 148 9.78 -21.68 11.48
C HIS A 148 11.24 -21.31 11.21
N ARG A 149 11.91 -20.74 12.20
CA ARG A 149 13.32 -20.40 12.09
C ARG A 149 14.16 -21.61 11.62
N GLY A 150 15.01 -21.37 10.63
CA GLY A 150 15.86 -22.38 9.97
C GLY A 150 15.17 -23.13 8.83
N TYR A 151 13.89 -22.83 8.55
CA TYR A 151 13.23 -23.32 7.33
C TYR A 151 13.66 -22.50 6.13
N THR A 152 13.53 -23.07 4.94
CA THR A 152 13.83 -22.38 3.68
C THR A 152 12.70 -22.50 2.69
N ILE A 153 12.44 -21.43 1.95
CA ILE A 153 11.37 -21.32 0.95
C ILE A 153 11.84 -20.38 -0.17
N SER A 154 11.36 -20.57 -1.40
CA SER A 154 11.75 -19.68 -2.49
C SER A 154 11.05 -18.31 -2.41
N VAL A 155 11.69 -17.28 -2.97
CA VAL A 155 11.06 -15.96 -3.15
C VAL A 155 9.75 -16.09 -3.94
N LYS A 156 9.74 -16.93 -4.97
CA LYS A 156 8.56 -17.24 -5.76
C LYS A 156 7.39 -17.71 -4.89
N ASP A 157 7.63 -18.73 -4.07
CA ASP A 157 6.59 -19.36 -3.25
C ASP A 157 6.09 -18.41 -2.16
N LEU A 158 6.99 -17.57 -1.60
CA LEU A 158 6.58 -16.49 -0.69
C LEU A 158 5.66 -15.48 -1.38
N LEU A 159 5.95 -15.08 -2.65
CA LEU A 159 5.10 -14.16 -3.40
C LEU A 159 3.72 -14.76 -3.70
N TYR A 160 3.65 -16.05 -4.08
CA TYR A 160 2.38 -16.73 -4.30
C TYR A 160 1.52 -16.76 -3.03
N GLY A 161 2.10 -17.16 -1.89
CA GLY A 161 1.37 -17.17 -0.62
C GLY A 161 1.00 -15.76 -0.14
N LEU A 162 1.84 -14.75 -0.40
CA LEU A 162 1.55 -13.33 -0.12
C LEU A 162 0.29 -12.86 -0.85
N MET A 163 0.20 -13.11 -2.15
CA MET A 163 -0.85 -12.57 -2.99
C MET A 163 -2.13 -13.41 -2.93
N LEU A 164 -2.06 -14.73 -3.06
CA LEU A 164 -3.22 -15.60 -3.11
C LEU A 164 -3.91 -15.75 -1.75
N GLU A 165 -3.22 -16.34 -0.76
CA GLU A 165 -3.81 -16.59 0.55
C GLU A 165 -3.69 -15.41 1.53
N SER A 166 -2.98 -14.34 1.09
CA SER A 166 -2.79 -13.15 1.91
C SER A 166 -1.97 -13.36 3.18
N ASN A 167 -0.94 -14.23 3.12
CA ASN A 167 -0.13 -14.62 4.26
C ASN A 167 0.64 -13.44 4.86
N ASN A 168 0.40 -13.12 6.14
CA ASN A 168 1.03 -12.00 6.83
C ASN A 168 2.51 -12.28 7.14
N TYR A 169 2.85 -13.52 7.46
CA TYR A 169 4.23 -13.91 7.76
C TYR A 169 5.13 -13.85 6.51
N TYR A 170 4.58 -14.19 5.34
CA TYR A 170 5.32 -14.11 4.08
C TYR A 170 5.67 -12.67 3.72
N ALA A 171 4.79 -11.71 4.05
CA ALA A 171 5.12 -10.30 3.94
C ALA A 171 6.33 -9.92 4.81
N LEU A 172 6.42 -10.42 6.05
CA LEU A 172 7.53 -10.16 6.95
C LEU A 172 8.84 -10.79 6.45
N TYR A 173 8.78 -12.06 5.99
CA TYR A 173 9.98 -12.74 5.49
C TYR A 173 10.52 -12.10 4.21
N LEU A 174 9.66 -11.71 3.28
CA LEU A 174 10.05 -10.96 2.09
C LEU A 174 10.64 -9.58 2.46
N ALA A 175 10.02 -8.90 3.43
CA ALA A 175 10.50 -7.61 3.89
C ALA A 175 11.90 -7.69 4.52
N GLU A 176 12.18 -8.70 5.34
CA GLU A 176 13.52 -8.93 5.86
C GLU A 176 14.51 -9.27 4.76
N TYR A 177 14.14 -10.16 3.84
CA TYR A 177 15.03 -10.61 2.77
C TYR A 177 15.43 -9.47 1.84
N VAL A 178 14.46 -8.66 1.40
CA VAL A 178 14.68 -7.57 0.44
C VAL A 178 15.16 -6.29 1.13
N GLY A 179 14.61 -5.96 2.30
CA GLY A 179 14.88 -4.73 3.04
C GLY A 179 16.07 -4.80 3.97
N GLY A 180 16.44 -6.01 4.41
CA GLY A 180 17.39 -6.25 5.50
C GLY A 180 16.72 -6.19 6.88
N ASP A 181 15.69 -5.35 7.04
CA ASP A 181 14.81 -5.27 8.19
C ASP A 181 13.44 -4.68 7.78
N ILE A 182 12.44 -4.85 8.67
CA ILE A 182 11.06 -4.44 8.40
C ILE A 182 10.94 -2.92 8.21
N GLN A 183 11.65 -2.11 9.02
CA GLN A 183 11.57 -0.65 8.92
C GLN A 183 12.14 -0.16 7.61
N SER A 184 13.33 -0.62 7.24
CA SER A 184 13.96 -0.28 5.97
C SER A 184 13.12 -0.69 4.76
N PHE A 185 12.39 -1.81 4.86
CA PHE A 185 11.47 -2.22 3.82
C PHE A 185 10.24 -1.31 3.76
N CYS A 186 9.63 -0.95 4.91
CA CYS A 186 8.51 0.00 4.95
C CYS A 186 8.90 1.37 4.42
N ASP A 187 10.14 1.82 4.66
CA ASP A 187 10.65 3.07 4.10
C ASP A 187 10.69 3.01 2.55
N ARG A 188 11.06 1.86 1.97
CA ARG A 188 10.99 1.64 0.51
C ARG A 188 9.55 1.61 0.01
N MET A 189 8.62 0.97 0.74
CA MET A 189 7.19 0.99 0.39
C MET A 189 6.65 2.43 0.36
N ASN A 190 7.01 3.24 1.36
CA ASN A 190 6.60 4.64 1.43
C ASN A 190 7.23 5.49 0.32
N GLN A 191 8.49 5.24 -0.02
CA GLN A 191 9.17 5.89 -1.14
C GLN A 191 8.48 5.52 -2.47
N LYS A 192 8.20 4.23 -2.71
CA LYS A 192 7.48 3.78 -3.91
C LYS A 192 6.07 4.37 -4.00
N ALA A 193 5.37 4.49 -2.87
CA ALA A 193 4.05 5.15 -2.85
C ALA A 193 4.14 6.60 -3.34
N LEU A 194 5.16 7.35 -2.92
CA LEU A 194 5.40 8.72 -3.41
C LEU A 194 5.74 8.73 -4.90
N GLU A 195 6.53 7.79 -5.39
CA GLU A 195 6.88 7.66 -6.81
C GLU A 195 5.65 7.39 -7.68
N LEU A 196 4.68 6.62 -7.17
CA LEU A 196 3.40 6.36 -7.83
C LEU A 196 2.39 7.51 -7.70
N GLY A 197 2.70 8.58 -6.98
CA GLY A 197 1.76 9.65 -6.70
C GLY A 197 0.72 9.33 -5.61
N ALA A 198 0.86 8.20 -4.89
CA ALA A 198 0.01 7.80 -3.78
C ALA A 198 0.35 8.58 -2.49
N THR A 199 0.13 9.89 -2.52
CA THR A 199 0.63 10.86 -1.52
C THR A 199 -0.15 10.86 -0.20
N ASN A 200 -1.29 10.20 -0.15
CA ASN A 200 -2.10 10.04 1.07
C ASN A 200 -2.01 8.62 1.64
N THR A 201 -0.91 7.94 1.35
CA THR A 201 -0.60 6.57 1.80
C THR A 201 0.61 6.57 2.72
N HIS A 202 0.56 5.77 3.77
CA HIS A 202 1.68 5.53 4.66
C HIS A 202 1.64 4.10 5.20
N PHE A 203 2.74 3.37 5.04
CA PHE A 203 2.90 1.99 5.45
C PHE A 203 3.79 1.88 6.70
N MET A 204 3.25 1.29 7.77
CA MET A 204 3.96 0.98 9.02
C MET A 204 4.45 -0.47 9.07
N ASN A 205 3.85 -1.33 8.25
CA ASN A 205 4.18 -2.75 8.17
C ASN A 205 3.91 -3.29 6.75
N PRO A 206 4.51 -4.45 6.37
CA PRO A 206 4.36 -5.00 5.02
C PRO A 206 3.11 -5.86 4.83
N HIS A 207 2.33 -6.15 5.88
CA HIS A 207 1.21 -7.10 5.85
C HIS A 207 -0.18 -6.45 5.90
N GLY A 208 -0.31 -5.24 6.47
CA GLY A 208 -1.56 -4.50 6.50
C GLY A 208 -2.43 -4.73 7.74
N LEU A 209 -1.89 -5.25 8.85
CA LEU A 209 -2.57 -5.20 10.15
C LEU A 209 -2.68 -3.75 10.62
N ASP A 210 -3.75 -3.44 11.34
CA ASP A 210 -4.11 -2.08 11.70
C ASP A 210 -3.05 -1.40 12.59
N ASP A 211 -2.67 -0.19 12.22
CA ASP A 211 -1.88 0.75 13.01
C ASP A 211 -2.43 2.16 12.72
N PRO A 212 -2.55 3.04 13.71
CA PRO A 212 -3.10 4.39 13.51
C PRO A 212 -2.36 5.23 12.44
N ASN A 213 -1.10 4.91 12.17
CA ASN A 213 -0.28 5.56 11.15
C ASN A 213 -0.20 4.76 9.84
N HIS A 214 -0.89 3.61 9.74
CA HIS A 214 -0.97 2.77 8.55
C HIS A 214 -2.28 3.05 7.82
N TYR A 215 -2.22 3.83 6.75
CA TYR A 215 -3.41 4.29 6.04
C TYR A 215 -3.16 4.45 4.54
N SER A 216 -4.25 4.47 3.79
CA SER A 216 -4.27 4.80 2.37
C SER A 216 -5.59 5.50 2.00
N THR A 217 -5.87 5.67 0.72
CA THR A 217 -7.14 6.12 0.17
C THR A 217 -7.58 5.20 -0.97
N ALA A 218 -8.84 5.26 -1.36
CA ALA A 218 -9.31 4.48 -2.51
C ALA A 218 -8.60 4.93 -3.81
N TYR A 219 -8.28 6.21 -3.94
CA TYR A 219 -7.52 6.72 -5.07
C TYR A 219 -6.07 6.22 -5.08
N ASP A 220 -5.39 6.25 -3.93
CA ASP A 220 -4.01 5.75 -3.85
C ASP A 220 -3.96 4.23 -4.10
N MET A 221 -4.97 3.47 -3.64
CA MET A 221 -5.09 2.03 -3.95
C MET A 221 -5.33 1.77 -5.45
N TYR A 222 -6.02 2.68 -6.16
CA TYR A 222 -6.13 2.63 -7.62
C TYR A 222 -4.74 2.71 -8.27
N LEU A 223 -3.90 3.67 -7.88
CA LEU A 223 -2.54 3.81 -8.41
C LEU A 223 -1.70 2.55 -8.11
N ILE A 224 -1.85 2.00 -6.90
CA ILE A 224 -1.10 0.81 -6.47
C ILE A 224 -1.54 -0.45 -7.23
N VAL A 225 -2.84 -0.71 -7.42
CA VAL A 225 -3.27 -1.89 -8.16
C VAL A 225 -2.95 -1.79 -9.66
N LYS A 226 -2.94 -0.59 -10.20
CA LYS A 226 -2.46 -0.32 -11.57
C LYS A 226 -0.98 -0.68 -11.70
N GLU A 227 -0.15 -0.32 -10.72
CA GLU A 227 1.26 -0.70 -10.71
C GLU A 227 1.44 -2.22 -10.54
N VAL A 228 0.64 -2.90 -9.72
CA VAL A 228 0.63 -4.39 -9.67
C VAL A 228 0.41 -4.96 -11.06
N HIS A 229 -0.54 -4.40 -11.82
CA HIS A 229 -0.82 -4.85 -13.18
C HIS A 229 0.35 -4.59 -14.15
N ASN A 230 1.20 -3.60 -13.91
CA ASN A 230 2.38 -3.34 -14.74
C ASN A 230 3.46 -4.44 -14.62
N HIS A 231 3.54 -5.13 -13.47
CA HIS A 231 4.50 -6.22 -13.25
C HIS A 231 3.99 -7.56 -13.78
N GLN A 232 4.62 -8.10 -14.84
CA GLN A 232 4.21 -9.38 -15.43
C GLN A 232 4.16 -10.51 -14.41
N ILE A 233 5.14 -10.58 -13.50
CA ILE A 233 5.20 -11.62 -12.49
C ILE A 233 4.00 -11.58 -11.53
N LEU A 234 3.50 -10.40 -11.19
CA LEU A 234 2.35 -10.25 -10.29
C LEU A 234 1.05 -10.62 -11.01
N ARG A 235 0.90 -10.25 -12.29
CA ARG A 235 -0.22 -10.73 -13.12
C ARG A 235 -0.24 -12.25 -13.22
N ASP A 236 0.94 -12.87 -13.43
CA ASP A 236 1.03 -14.32 -13.54
C ASP A 236 0.56 -15.00 -12.25
N ILE A 237 0.86 -14.43 -11.07
CA ILE A 237 0.39 -14.92 -9.76
C ILE A 237 -1.12 -14.77 -9.63
N ASP A 238 -1.66 -13.62 -9.97
CA ASP A 238 -3.08 -13.27 -9.80
C ASP A 238 -4.01 -14.12 -10.70
N GLY A 239 -3.46 -14.80 -11.70
CA GLY A 239 -4.15 -15.76 -12.57
C GLY A 239 -4.44 -17.13 -11.94
N PHE A 240 -3.93 -17.40 -10.72
CA PHE A 240 -4.14 -18.69 -10.05
C PHE A 240 -5.27 -18.61 -9.02
N ASP A 241 -6.12 -19.66 -8.98
CA ASP A 241 -7.06 -19.91 -7.88
C ASP A 241 -6.39 -20.67 -6.73
N THR A 242 -5.44 -21.55 -7.08
CA THR A 242 -4.72 -22.41 -6.15
C THR A 242 -3.28 -22.63 -6.64
N TYR A 243 -2.32 -22.62 -5.74
CA TYR A 243 -0.92 -22.84 -6.04
C TYR A 243 -0.27 -23.78 -5.03
N THR A 244 0.23 -24.92 -5.48
CA THR A 244 0.95 -25.91 -4.64
C THR A 244 2.45 -25.64 -4.72
N TYR A 245 3.13 -25.64 -3.59
CA TYR A 245 4.57 -25.42 -3.48
C TYR A 245 5.19 -26.18 -2.34
N THR A 246 6.53 -26.19 -2.30
CA THR A 246 7.31 -26.94 -1.32
C THR A 246 8.27 -26.03 -0.59
N PHE A 247 8.28 -26.09 0.72
CA PHE A 247 9.34 -25.50 1.55
C PHE A 247 10.09 -26.61 2.31
N TYR A 248 11.22 -26.25 2.91
CA TYR A 248 12.09 -27.23 3.56
C TYR A 248 12.25 -26.91 5.05
N ASP A 249 12.19 -27.91 5.89
CA ASP A 249 12.46 -27.74 7.33
C ASP A 249 13.96 -27.54 7.61
N SER A 250 14.31 -27.31 8.88
CA SER A 250 15.70 -27.07 9.30
C SER A 250 16.64 -28.29 9.09
N ASN A 251 16.11 -29.48 8.77
CA ASN A 251 16.87 -30.67 8.42
C ASN A 251 16.91 -30.89 6.90
N GLY A 252 16.28 -30.01 6.11
CA GLY A 252 16.17 -30.13 4.66
C GLY A 252 15.08 -31.10 4.19
N ALA A 253 14.15 -31.50 5.07
CA ALA A 253 13.00 -32.31 4.66
C ALA A 253 11.97 -31.45 3.95
N ALA A 254 11.49 -31.90 2.79
CA ALA A 254 10.49 -31.23 1.99
C ALA A 254 9.10 -31.32 2.63
N ILE A 255 8.38 -30.22 2.63
CA ILE A 255 7.01 -30.08 3.13
C ILE A 255 6.17 -29.42 2.04
N ASP A 256 5.22 -30.18 1.50
CA ASP A 256 4.29 -29.67 0.49
C ASP A 256 3.13 -28.92 1.15
N THR A 257 2.73 -27.82 0.55
CA THR A 257 1.60 -27.00 0.99
C THR A 257 0.91 -26.34 -0.20
N GLU A 258 -0.18 -25.64 0.06
CA GLU A 258 -1.00 -25.02 -0.95
C GLU A 258 -1.50 -23.65 -0.47
N SER A 259 -1.49 -22.67 -1.36
CA SER A 259 -2.13 -21.38 -1.18
C SER A 259 -3.36 -21.29 -2.06
N THR A 260 -4.49 -20.86 -1.50
CA THR A 260 -5.76 -20.66 -2.21
C THR A 260 -6.12 -19.18 -2.25
N ALA A 261 -6.61 -18.72 -3.39
CA ALA A 261 -7.04 -17.35 -3.59
C ALA A 261 -8.14 -16.93 -2.59
N THR A 262 -8.02 -15.73 -2.05
CA THR A 262 -9.01 -15.15 -1.12
C THR A 262 -10.11 -14.37 -1.84
N ASN A 263 -9.98 -14.15 -3.15
CA ASN A 263 -10.94 -13.44 -3.96
C ASN A 263 -12.04 -14.38 -4.45
N LEU A 264 -13.30 -14.12 -4.05
CA LEU A 264 -14.44 -14.99 -4.38
C LEU A 264 -14.79 -15.00 -5.88
N PHE A 265 -14.36 -13.99 -6.66
CA PHE A 265 -14.50 -14.05 -8.12
C PHE A 265 -13.52 -15.05 -8.74
N VAL A 266 -12.33 -15.20 -8.16
CA VAL A 266 -11.29 -16.14 -8.61
C VAL A 266 -11.68 -17.57 -8.24
N THR A 267 -12.13 -17.80 -6.98
CA THR A 267 -12.56 -19.13 -6.53
C THR A 267 -13.88 -19.59 -7.13
N GLY A 268 -14.62 -18.68 -7.79
CA GLY A 268 -15.93 -18.96 -8.38
C GLY A 268 -17.09 -19.03 -7.40
N GLU A 269 -16.85 -18.70 -6.11
CA GLU A 269 -17.92 -18.58 -5.11
C GLU A 269 -18.89 -17.43 -5.41
N VAL A 270 -18.38 -16.37 -6.04
CA VAL A 270 -19.17 -15.27 -6.60
C VAL A 270 -18.86 -15.17 -8.09
N SER A 271 -19.91 -15.10 -8.92
CA SER A 271 -19.71 -14.98 -10.36
C SER A 271 -19.31 -13.55 -10.74
N LEU A 272 -18.15 -13.39 -11.35
CA LEU A 272 -17.79 -12.15 -12.05
C LEU A 272 -18.71 -12.03 -13.30
N PRO A 273 -19.24 -10.84 -13.65
CA PRO A 273 -19.99 -10.68 -14.88
C PRO A 273 -19.18 -11.15 -16.09
N ALA A 274 -19.79 -11.98 -16.94
CA ALA A 274 -19.10 -12.78 -17.96
C ALA A 274 -18.33 -12.00 -19.03
N THR A 275 -18.56 -10.69 -19.12
CA THR A 275 -17.86 -9.78 -20.04
C THR A 275 -16.52 -9.30 -19.50
N PHE A 276 -16.26 -9.49 -18.19
CA PHE A 276 -15.04 -9.05 -17.54
C PHE A 276 -14.03 -10.18 -17.39
N HIS A 277 -12.77 -9.82 -17.57
CA HIS A 277 -11.61 -10.64 -17.20
C HIS A 277 -10.87 -9.94 -16.06
N LEU A 278 -10.55 -10.68 -15.02
CA LEU A 278 -9.80 -10.19 -13.87
C LEU A 278 -8.32 -10.39 -14.15
N GLU A 279 -7.55 -9.28 -14.11
CA GLU A 279 -6.13 -9.27 -14.46
C GLU A 279 -5.23 -9.19 -13.21
N SER A 280 -5.61 -8.33 -12.25
CA SER A 280 -4.88 -8.19 -10.99
C SER A 280 -5.83 -7.88 -9.84
N TRP A 281 -5.48 -8.30 -8.63
CA TRP A 281 -6.37 -8.13 -7.49
C TRP A 281 -5.68 -8.29 -6.14
N LYS A 282 -6.31 -7.71 -5.10
CA LYS A 282 -5.99 -8.02 -3.71
C LYS A 282 -7.17 -7.75 -2.80
N THR A 283 -7.56 -8.75 -2.00
CA THR A 283 -8.52 -8.63 -0.91
C THR A 283 -7.86 -8.14 0.36
N GLY A 284 -8.65 -7.56 1.25
CA GLY A 284 -8.23 -7.21 2.61
C GLY A 284 -9.37 -7.33 3.60
N THR A 285 -9.05 -7.65 4.85
CA THR A 285 -10.00 -7.63 5.96
C THR A 285 -9.23 -7.40 7.25
N THR A 286 -9.63 -6.37 8.02
CA THR A 286 -9.26 -6.14 9.43
C THR A 286 -10.46 -5.58 10.16
N GLU A 287 -10.38 -5.45 11.48
CA GLU A 287 -11.45 -4.81 12.25
C GLU A 287 -11.64 -3.34 11.84
N GLY A 288 -10.54 -2.61 11.64
CA GLY A 288 -10.58 -1.20 11.26
C GLY A 288 -10.97 -0.94 9.80
N ALA A 289 -10.58 -1.82 8.87
CA ALA A 289 -10.87 -1.66 7.44
C ALA A 289 -12.24 -2.20 7.03
N GLY A 290 -12.81 -3.14 7.78
CA GLY A 290 -13.87 -4.00 7.29
C GLY A 290 -13.39 -4.90 6.15
N ASN A 291 -14.20 -5.12 5.13
CA ASN A 291 -13.83 -5.91 3.95
C ASN A 291 -13.48 -4.98 2.79
N CYS A 292 -12.38 -5.23 2.11
CA CYS A 292 -11.91 -4.42 0.99
C CYS A 292 -11.36 -5.27 -0.16
N LEU A 293 -11.39 -4.70 -1.36
CA LEU A 293 -10.89 -5.33 -2.58
C LEU A 293 -10.48 -4.26 -3.60
N ALA A 294 -9.28 -4.41 -4.16
CA ALA A 294 -8.83 -3.65 -5.32
C ALA A 294 -8.64 -4.62 -6.49
N MET A 295 -9.06 -4.20 -7.70
CA MET A 295 -9.00 -5.02 -8.91
C MET A 295 -8.66 -4.19 -10.14
N TYR A 296 -7.88 -4.79 -11.03
CA TYR A 296 -7.71 -4.37 -12.42
C TYR A 296 -8.43 -5.39 -13.32
N LEU A 297 -9.26 -4.92 -14.23
CA LEU A 297 -10.12 -5.75 -15.07
C LEU A 297 -10.10 -5.28 -16.52
N THR A 298 -10.36 -6.21 -17.43
CA THR A 298 -10.60 -5.87 -18.83
C THR A 298 -12.02 -6.26 -19.26
N LYS A 299 -12.63 -5.45 -20.14
CA LYS A 299 -13.92 -5.71 -20.77
C LYS A 299 -13.95 -5.08 -22.16
N ASP A 300 -14.24 -5.87 -23.18
CA ASP A 300 -14.39 -5.41 -24.57
C ASP A 300 -13.16 -4.59 -25.08
N GLY A 301 -11.96 -4.98 -24.63
CA GLY A 301 -10.69 -4.32 -24.99
C GLY A 301 -10.46 -2.98 -24.29
N LYS A 302 -11.20 -2.70 -23.22
CA LYS A 302 -11.00 -1.55 -22.33
C LYS A 302 -10.61 -2.01 -20.94
N ASP A 303 -9.84 -1.17 -20.27
CA ASP A 303 -9.31 -1.38 -18.93
C ASP A 303 -10.14 -0.66 -17.90
N TYR A 304 -10.38 -1.33 -16.78
CA TYR A 304 -11.16 -0.81 -15.65
C TYR A 304 -10.43 -1.09 -14.35
N VAL A 305 -10.49 -0.13 -13.42
CA VAL A 305 -10.01 -0.31 -12.06
C VAL A 305 -11.14 -0.10 -11.07
N VAL A 306 -11.27 -1.04 -10.14
CA VAL A 306 -12.22 -1.00 -9.04
C VAL A 306 -11.48 -1.02 -7.73
N VAL A 307 -11.81 -0.08 -6.83
CA VAL A 307 -11.44 -0.15 -5.41
C VAL A 307 -12.70 0.00 -4.58
N ALA A 308 -12.94 -0.94 -3.70
CA ALA A 308 -14.09 -0.90 -2.79
C ALA A 308 -13.69 -1.34 -1.39
N SER A 309 -14.24 -0.64 -0.38
CA SER A 309 -14.13 -1.02 1.02
C SER A 309 -15.46 -0.83 1.71
N SER A 310 -15.88 -1.84 2.47
CA SER A 310 -17.16 -1.91 3.14
C SER A 310 -17.01 -2.50 4.55
N GLY A 311 -17.55 -1.80 5.55
CA GLY A 311 -17.53 -2.26 6.94
C GLY A 311 -18.43 -3.45 7.26
N ASN A 312 -19.44 -3.76 6.41
CA ASN A 312 -20.53 -4.64 6.84
C ASN A 312 -20.21 -6.15 6.68
N SER A 313 -20.01 -6.61 5.44
CA SER A 313 -19.75 -8.03 5.18
C SER A 313 -19.06 -8.25 3.84
N LYS A 314 -18.45 -9.46 3.65
CA LYS A 314 -17.95 -9.87 2.33
C LYS A 314 -19.05 -9.84 1.27
N ALA A 315 -20.26 -10.29 1.60
CA ALA A 315 -21.39 -10.28 0.67
C ALA A 315 -21.75 -8.87 0.21
N ASP A 316 -21.77 -7.89 1.12
CA ASP A 316 -22.03 -6.48 0.77
C ASP A 316 -20.93 -5.90 -0.12
N LEU A 317 -19.65 -6.23 0.17
CA LEU A 317 -18.53 -5.82 -0.67
C LEU A 317 -18.70 -6.32 -2.11
N TYR A 318 -18.90 -7.64 -2.31
CA TYR A 318 -19.02 -8.23 -3.64
C TYR A 318 -20.29 -7.76 -4.37
N ASN A 319 -21.42 -7.59 -3.68
CA ASN A 319 -22.62 -6.99 -4.26
C ASN A 319 -22.40 -5.53 -4.70
N SER A 320 -21.65 -4.76 -3.94
CA SER A 320 -21.32 -3.39 -4.29
C SER A 320 -20.40 -3.32 -5.51
N ILE A 321 -19.42 -4.22 -5.59
CA ILE A 321 -18.54 -4.34 -6.76
C ILE A 321 -19.35 -4.72 -8.02
N ILE A 322 -20.27 -5.68 -7.93
CA ILE A 322 -21.13 -6.04 -9.06
C ILE A 322 -21.96 -4.83 -9.53
N ARG A 323 -22.48 -4.02 -8.59
CA ARG A 323 -23.20 -2.77 -8.94
C ARG A 323 -22.28 -1.77 -9.65
N LEU A 324 -21.02 -1.61 -9.18
CA LEU A 324 -20.03 -0.78 -9.86
C LEU A 324 -19.82 -1.25 -11.29
N LEU A 325 -19.59 -2.55 -11.49
CA LEU A 325 -19.33 -3.13 -12.82
C LEU A 325 -20.52 -2.96 -13.77
N CYS A 326 -21.76 -2.93 -13.27
CA CYS A 326 -22.95 -2.63 -14.09
C CYS A 326 -22.99 -1.18 -14.63
N LEU A 327 -22.15 -0.27 -14.14
CA LEU A 327 -22.08 1.11 -14.66
C LEU A 327 -21.26 1.21 -15.96
N THR A 328 -20.65 0.12 -16.38
CA THR A 328 -19.85 0.08 -17.63
C THR A 328 -20.64 -0.30 -18.88
N ASP A 329 -21.95 -0.59 -18.74
CA ASP A 329 -22.86 -0.98 -19.82
C ASP A 329 -23.44 0.21 -20.59
#